data_a561a6736585adbe9f778bf517c32383
#
_entry.id   a561a6736585adbe9f778bf517c32383
#
_cell.length_a   1.000
_cell.length_b   1.000
_cell.length_c   1.000
_cell.angle_alpha   90.00
_cell.angle_beta   90.00
_cell.angle_gamma   90.00
#
_symmetry.space_group_name_H-M   'P 1'
#
loop_
_entity.id
_entity.type
_entity.pdbx_description
1 polymer ?
#
loop_
_entity_poly.entity_id
_entity_poly.type
_entity_poly.pdbx_seq_one_letter_code
_entity_poly.pdbx_strand_id
1 'polypeptide(L)'
;MLKSNKHPRRIFLGHATRLVIAGAITPLTSPALAALPQARSLELDHTHTGERLSVVFAVGDRYVDDGLRTLNHFLRDHYSGEVGSIDPQLFDLLFETRRELGCTQPFEVISGYRCAATNTRLRNTGGGGVARQSLHMEGRAIDIRIDGVPLADVRDAAMSLQAGGVGFYPRSKFVHLDTGKVRYW
;
A
#
# COMPACT_ATOMS: atom_id res chain seq x y z
N MET A 1 29.08 21.08 -76.96
CA MET A 1 29.78 20.14 -76.11
C MET A 1 30.01 20.77 -74.76
N LEU A 2 29.22 20.40 -73.73
CA LEU A 2 29.59 20.55 -72.33
C LEU A 2 28.48 19.87 -71.53
N LYS A 3 28.78 18.74 -70.91
CA LYS A 3 27.89 17.94 -70.09
C LYS A 3 27.71 18.65 -68.73
N SER A 4 26.51 18.98 -68.36
CA SER A 4 26.14 19.41 -67.02
C SER A 4 25.72 18.21 -66.18
N ASN A 5 26.49 17.98 -65.14
CA ASN A 5 26.31 16.92 -64.14
C ASN A 5 25.39 17.45 -63.04
N LYS A 6 24.12 16.98 -62.98
CA LYS A 6 23.20 17.31 -61.88
C LYS A 6 23.29 16.21 -60.83
N HIS A 7 23.82 16.50 -59.67
CA HIS A 7 23.73 15.65 -58.50
C HIS A 7 22.34 15.70 -57.86
N PRO A 8 21.71 14.59 -57.49
CA PRO A 8 20.45 14.62 -56.75
C PRO A 8 20.75 14.84 -55.26
N ARG A 9 20.15 15.88 -54.69
CA ARG A 9 20.15 16.13 -53.26
C ARG A 9 19.35 15.03 -52.54
N ARG A 10 20.03 14.22 -51.73
CA ARG A 10 19.38 13.28 -50.81
C ARG A 10 18.79 14.08 -49.65
N ILE A 11 17.48 14.08 -49.54
CA ILE A 11 16.73 14.59 -48.39
C ILE A 11 16.81 13.51 -47.33
N PHE A 12 17.54 13.79 -46.24
CA PHE A 12 17.52 12.98 -45.02
C PHE A 12 16.24 13.30 -44.25
N LEU A 13 15.24 12.42 -44.31
CA LEU A 13 14.12 12.45 -43.37
C LEU A 13 14.65 11.96 -42.01
N GLY A 14 14.90 12.89 -41.10
CA GLY A 14 15.13 12.57 -39.69
C GLY A 14 13.87 12.05 -39.03
N HIS A 15 13.82 10.77 -38.72
CA HIS A 15 12.80 10.21 -37.84
C HIS A 15 13.11 10.65 -36.41
N ALA A 16 12.39 11.65 -35.91
CA ALA A 16 12.39 11.99 -34.49
C ALA A 16 11.65 10.89 -33.73
N THR A 17 12.38 9.93 -33.22
CA THR A 17 11.86 8.94 -32.28
C THR A 17 11.57 9.66 -30.96
N ARG A 18 10.30 9.93 -30.67
CA ARG A 18 9.88 10.41 -29.36
C ARG A 18 10.04 9.26 -28.37
N LEU A 19 11.09 9.33 -27.57
CA LEU A 19 11.30 8.47 -26.42
C LEU A 19 10.27 8.92 -25.33
N VAL A 20 9.18 8.18 -25.21
CA VAL A 20 8.27 8.33 -24.08
C VAL A 20 8.93 7.62 -22.91
N ILE A 21 9.61 8.38 -22.07
CA ILE A 21 10.07 7.90 -20.76
C ILE A 21 8.83 7.84 -19.88
N ALA A 22 8.22 6.67 -19.77
CA ALA A 22 7.27 6.38 -18.70
C ALA A 22 8.07 6.42 -17.39
N GLY A 23 8.06 7.56 -16.72
CA GLY A 23 8.66 7.73 -15.41
C GLY A 23 7.87 6.90 -14.40
N ALA A 24 8.34 5.69 -14.12
CA ALA A 24 7.95 5.01 -12.90
C ALA A 24 8.46 5.87 -11.73
N ILE A 25 7.53 6.55 -11.04
CA ILE A 25 7.84 7.23 -9.78
C ILE A 25 8.05 6.10 -8.75
N THR A 26 9.27 5.56 -8.71
CA THR A 26 9.70 4.76 -7.58
C THR A 26 9.88 5.71 -6.41
N PRO A 27 9.16 5.53 -5.28
CA PRO A 27 9.46 6.29 -4.08
C PRO A 27 10.91 5.99 -3.71
N LEU A 28 11.74 7.02 -3.70
CA LEU A 28 13.10 6.97 -3.21
C LEU A 28 13.04 6.76 -1.69
N THR A 29 12.90 5.50 -1.29
CA THR A 29 13.25 5.13 0.09
C THR A 29 14.75 5.31 0.20
N SER A 30 15.17 6.36 0.87
CA SER A 30 16.60 6.61 1.06
C SER A 30 17.21 5.41 1.78
N PRO A 31 18.09 4.61 1.16
CA PRO A 31 18.67 3.42 1.78
C PRO A 31 19.43 3.75 3.09
N ALA A 32 19.86 5.01 3.25
CA ALA A 32 20.46 5.50 4.47
C ALA A 32 19.52 5.47 5.68
N LEU A 33 18.21 5.66 5.50
CA LEU A 33 17.24 5.65 6.60
C LEU A 33 16.96 4.22 7.09
N ALA A 34 16.93 3.25 6.17
CA ALA A 34 16.73 1.84 6.51
C ALA A 34 17.92 1.20 7.25
N ALA A 35 19.12 1.79 7.13
CA ALA A 35 20.32 1.36 7.82
C ALA A 35 20.46 1.91 9.25
N LEU A 36 19.54 2.78 9.71
CA LEU A 36 19.60 3.31 11.06
C LEU A 36 19.17 2.23 12.07
N PRO A 37 19.91 2.07 13.18
CA PRO A 37 19.44 1.26 14.29
C PRO A 37 18.06 1.77 14.73
N GLN A 38 17.10 0.86 14.95
CA GLN A 38 15.72 1.19 15.36
C GLN A 38 14.82 1.76 14.23
N ALA A 39 15.20 1.69 12.96
CA ALA A 39 14.28 2.00 11.88
C ALA A 39 13.14 0.97 11.81
N ARG A 40 11.88 1.45 11.79
CA ARG A 40 10.71 0.61 11.57
C ARG A 40 10.22 0.81 10.13
N SER A 41 10.18 -0.26 9.38
CA SER A 41 9.80 -0.26 7.96
C SER A 41 8.67 -1.22 7.67
N LEU A 42 7.90 -0.92 6.64
CA LEU A 42 6.87 -1.78 6.08
C LEU A 42 7.16 -2.08 4.61
N GLU A 43 6.85 -3.30 4.22
CA GLU A 43 6.83 -3.76 2.84
C GLU A 43 5.40 -4.19 2.51
N LEU A 44 4.82 -3.57 1.49
CA LEU A 44 3.41 -3.68 1.14
C LEU A 44 3.25 -3.89 -0.37
N ASP A 45 2.38 -4.83 -0.74
CA ASP A 45 1.96 -5.10 -2.11
C ASP A 45 0.44 -4.87 -2.20
N HIS A 46 -0.02 -3.91 -3.01
CA HIS A 46 -1.44 -3.60 -3.11
C HIS A 46 -2.12 -4.47 -4.17
N THR A 47 -3.05 -5.33 -3.76
CA THR A 47 -3.66 -6.35 -4.65
C THR A 47 -4.52 -5.77 -5.77
N HIS A 48 -5.06 -4.56 -5.62
CA HIS A 48 -5.94 -3.92 -6.62
C HIS A 48 -5.20 -2.94 -7.53
N THR A 49 -4.20 -2.21 -7.01
CA THR A 49 -3.45 -1.24 -7.81
C THR A 49 -2.19 -1.84 -8.42
N GLY A 50 -1.71 -2.98 -7.91
CA GLY A 50 -0.44 -3.60 -8.31
C GLY A 50 0.80 -2.84 -7.85
N GLU A 51 0.63 -1.78 -7.05
CA GLU A 51 1.73 -0.99 -6.50
C GLU A 51 2.46 -1.78 -5.41
N ARG A 52 3.77 -1.57 -5.32
CA ARG A 52 4.64 -2.11 -4.27
C ARG A 52 5.33 -0.98 -3.55
N LEU A 53 5.46 -1.11 -2.25
CA LEU A 53 6.08 -0.09 -1.40
C LEU A 53 6.99 -0.73 -0.36
N SER A 54 8.20 -0.21 -0.23
CA SER A 54 9.07 -0.42 0.92
C SER A 54 9.40 0.94 1.51
N VAL A 55 9.06 1.17 2.77
CA VAL A 55 9.14 2.50 3.38
C VAL A 55 9.49 2.44 4.86
N VAL A 56 10.40 3.32 5.30
CA VAL A 56 10.62 3.58 6.72
C VAL A 56 9.60 4.60 7.18
N PHE A 57 8.77 4.22 8.15
CA PHE A 57 7.72 5.09 8.71
C PHE A 57 8.07 5.67 10.08
N ALA A 58 9.05 5.10 10.77
CA ALA A 58 9.51 5.60 12.06
C ALA A 58 10.99 5.26 12.31
N VAL A 59 11.65 6.08 13.15
CA VAL A 59 13.01 5.84 13.66
C VAL A 59 13.00 6.14 15.16
N GLY A 60 13.29 5.12 15.97
CA GLY A 60 13.07 5.19 17.41
C GLY A 60 11.60 5.55 17.72
N ASP A 61 11.37 6.56 18.57
CA ASP A 61 10.02 7.00 18.97
C ASP A 61 9.41 8.04 18.04
N ARG A 62 10.04 8.34 16.90
CA ARG A 62 9.56 9.39 15.97
C ARG A 62 9.08 8.81 14.67
N TYR A 63 7.89 9.21 14.27
CA TYR A 63 7.41 8.96 12.93
C TYR A 63 8.14 9.83 11.90
N VAL A 64 8.29 9.32 10.68
CA VAL A 64 8.91 9.99 9.54
C VAL A 64 7.80 10.53 8.64
N ASP A 65 7.62 11.85 8.61
CA ASP A 65 6.51 12.50 7.89
C ASP A 65 6.43 12.11 6.41
N ASP A 66 7.58 12.00 5.72
CA ASP A 66 7.63 11.54 4.33
C ASP A 66 7.15 10.10 4.19
N GLY A 67 7.53 9.24 5.12
CA GLY A 67 7.07 7.85 5.19
C GLY A 67 5.56 7.77 5.41
N LEU A 68 5.01 8.57 6.33
CA LEU A 68 3.57 8.64 6.58
C LEU A 68 2.80 9.16 5.37
N ARG A 69 3.29 10.21 4.70
CA ARG A 69 2.66 10.72 3.48
C ARG A 69 2.64 9.67 2.36
N THR A 70 3.75 8.95 2.20
CA THR A 70 3.86 7.87 1.21
C THR A 70 2.87 6.74 1.51
N LEU A 71 2.75 6.33 2.78
CA LEU A 71 1.79 5.32 3.23
C LEU A 71 0.34 5.77 3.04
N ASN A 72 0.00 7.02 3.36
CA ASN A 72 -1.33 7.56 3.12
C ASN A 72 -1.72 7.49 1.64
N HIS A 73 -0.79 7.84 0.74
CA HIS A 73 -1.03 7.75 -0.70
C HIS A 73 -1.17 6.29 -1.16
N PHE A 74 -0.31 5.41 -0.70
CA PHE A 74 -0.36 3.98 -1.05
C PHE A 74 -1.68 3.32 -0.59
N LEU A 75 -2.14 3.64 0.62
CA LEU A 75 -3.35 3.10 1.22
C LEU A 75 -4.63 3.89 0.88
N ARG A 76 -4.58 4.76 -0.11
CA ARG A 76 -5.75 5.51 -0.59
C ARG A 76 -6.91 4.59 -0.99
N ASP A 77 -8.09 5.14 -1.08
CA ASP A 77 -9.25 4.42 -1.62
C ASP A 77 -8.99 4.05 -3.09
N HIS A 78 -8.76 2.78 -3.36
CA HIS A 78 -8.40 2.28 -4.70
C HIS A 78 -9.56 2.38 -5.71
N TYR A 79 -10.79 2.64 -5.28
CA TYR A 79 -11.92 2.86 -6.16
C TYR A 79 -12.07 4.32 -6.60
N SER A 80 -11.84 5.25 -5.69
CA SER A 80 -12.03 6.69 -5.96
C SER A 80 -10.71 7.44 -6.17
N GLY A 81 -9.59 6.89 -5.72
CA GLY A 81 -8.30 7.56 -5.68
C GLY A 81 -8.17 8.56 -4.51
N GLU A 82 -9.20 8.69 -3.66
CA GLU A 82 -9.17 9.61 -2.54
C GLU A 82 -8.14 9.19 -1.49
N VAL A 83 -7.27 10.13 -1.10
CA VAL A 83 -6.23 9.93 -0.10
C VAL A 83 -6.77 10.37 1.25
N GLY A 84 -6.85 9.45 2.20
CA GLY A 84 -7.17 9.73 3.60
C GLY A 84 -5.93 9.82 4.47
N SER A 85 -6.10 10.35 5.68
CA SER A 85 -5.07 10.28 6.72
C SER A 85 -5.19 8.96 7.45
N ILE A 86 -4.10 8.19 7.48
CA ILE A 86 -4.03 6.91 8.21
C ILE A 86 -3.47 7.17 9.60
N ASP A 87 -4.07 6.55 10.60
CA ASP A 87 -3.57 6.53 11.97
C ASP A 87 -2.19 5.85 12.00
N PRO A 88 -1.12 6.55 12.42
CA PRO A 88 0.21 5.95 12.47
C PRO A 88 0.33 4.72 13.36
N GLN A 89 -0.53 4.57 14.37
CA GLN A 89 -0.59 3.37 15.22
C GLN A 89 -0.97 2.11 14.42
N LEU A 90 -1.65 2.27 13.27
CA LEU A 90 -1.94 1.15 12.39
C LEU A 90 -0.65 0.59 11.75
N PHE A 91 0.33 1.44 11.48
CA PHE A 91 1.64 1.01 10.97
C PHE A 91 2.47 0.31 12.04
N ASP A 92 2.37 0.77 13.29
CA ASP A 92 2.96 0.07 14.42
C ASP A 92 2.36 -1.31 14.61
N LEU A 93 1.03 -1.42 14.53
CA LEU A 93 0.32 -2.70 14.63
C LEU A 93 0.76 -3.68 13.53
N LEU A 94 0.90 -3.22 12.28
CA LEU A 94 1.41 -4.05 11.19
C LEU A 94 2.86 -4.49 11.44
N PHE A 95 3.73 -3.57 11.84
CA PHE A 95 5.13 -3.86 12.14
C PHE A 95 5.27 -4.92 13.22
N GLU A 96 4.54 -4.76 14.34
CA GLU A 96 4.55 -5.71 15.44
C GLU A 96 3.94 -7.07 15.06
N THR A 97 2.86 -7.08 14.26
CA THR A 97 2.26 -8.32 13.76
C THR A 97 3.26 -9.12 12.92
N ARG A 98 4.02 -8.45 12.03
CA ARG A 98 5.06 -9.12 11.23
C ARG A 98 6.21 -9.62 12.09
N ARG A 99 6.59 -8.87 13.12
CA ARG A 99 7.62 -9.26 14.07
C ARG A 99 7.19 -10.50 14.87
N GLU A 100 5.95 -10.54 15.34
CA GLU A 100 5.39 -11.68 16.07
C GLU A 100 5.35 -12.94 15.21
N LEU A 101 5.04 -12.80 13.91
CA LEU A 101 5.08 -13.89 12.94
C LEU A 101 6.50 -14.38 12.62
N GLY A 102 7.53 -13.58 12.91
CA GLY A 102 8.91 -13.88 12.54
C GLY A 102 9.13 -13.98 11.04
N CYS A 103 8.31 -13.32 10.22
CA CYS A 103 8.37 -13.38 8.76
C CYS A 103 8.89 -12.06 8.15
N THR A 104 9.40 -12.14 6.92
CA THR A 104 9.95 -10.99 6.18
C THR A 104 9.16 -10.66 4.92
N GLN A 105 8.15 -11.46 4.59
CA GLN A 105 7.33 -11.26 3.39
C GLN A 105 6.53 -9.96 3.50
N PRO A 106 6.25 -9.27 2.36
CA PRO A 106 5.40 -8.09 2.34
C PRO A 106 3.96 -8.44 2.72
N PHE A 107 3.24 -7.49 3.29
CA PHE A 107 1.79 -7.60 3.41
C PHE A 107 1.14 -7.38 2.05
N GLU A 108 0.27 -8.27 1.64
CA GLU A 108 -0.68 -8.02 0.57
C GLU A 108 -1.86 -7.21 1.12
N VAL A 109 -2.01 -5.97 0.64
CA VAL A 109 -3.09 -5.06 1.04
C VAL A 109 -4.30 -5.25 0.14
N ILE A 110 -5.43 -5.60 0.74
CA ILE A 110 -6.72 -5.73 0.08
C ILE A 110 -7.49 -4.41 0.13
N SER A 111 -7.48 -3.73 1.29
CA SER A 111 -8.17 -2.45 1.47
C SER A 111 -7.49 -1.63 2.56
N GLY A 112 -7.19 -0.36 2.28
CA GLY A 112 -6.74 0.63 3.25
C GLY A 112 -7.86 1.63 3.58
N TYR A 113 -7.62 2.93 3.33
CA TYR A 113 -8.62 3.98 3.47
C TYR A 113 -9.81 3.75 2.53
N ARG A 114 -10.98 4.14 2.98
CA ARG A 114 -12.22 4.01 2.24
C ARG A 114 -13.07 5.25 2.42
N CYS A 115 -13.34 5.99 1.36
CA CYS A 115 -14.22 7.16 1.44
C CYS A 115 -15.68 6.77 1.69
N ALA A 116 -16.50 7.72 2.13
CA ALA A 116 -17.90 7.49 2.46
C ALA A 116 -18.72 6.95 1.28
N ALA A 117 -18.42 7.43 0.06
CA ALA A 117 -19.09 6.97 -1.16
C ALA A 117 -18.79 5.50 -1.45
N THR A 118 -17.51 5.11 -1.38
CA THR A 118 -17.08 3.72 -1.55
C THR A 118 -17.67 2.82 -0.47
N ASN A 119 -17.66 3.25 0.79
CA ASN A 119 -18.25 2.47 1.89
C ASN A 119 -19.74 2.23 1.68
N THR A 120 -20.48 3.26 1.24
CA THR A 120 -21.92 3.16 0.93
C THR A 120 -22.16 2.20 -0.22
N ARG A 121 -21.39 2.29 -1.31
CA ARG A 121 -21.48 1.38 -2.44
C ARG A 121 -21.25 -0.08 -2.02
N LEU A 122 -20.18 -0.36 -1.26
CA LEU A 122 -19.87 -1.72 -0.82
C LEU A 122 -20.94 -2.30 0.12
N ARG A 123 -21.57 -1.48 0.95
CA ARG A 123 -22.71 -1.92 1.77
C ARG A 123 -23.90 -2.33 0.93
N ASN A 124 -24.17 -1.62 -0.15
CA ASN A 124 -25.34 -1.86 -1.01
C ASN A 124 -25.11 -3.04 -1.97
N THR A 125 -23.87 -3.34 -2.33
CA THR A 125 -23.53 -4.35 -3.35
C THR A 125 -22.79 -5.56 -2.80
N GLY A 126 -22.22 -5.49 -1.60
CA GLY A 126 -21.25 -6.45 -1.07
C GLY A 126 -21.85 -7.65 -0.32
N GLY A 127 -23.15 -7.93 -0.40
CA GLY A 127 -23.75 -9.12 0.24
C GLY A 127 -23.74 -9.12 1.78
N GLY A 128 -23.46 -7.98 2.43
CA GLY A 128 -23.39 -7.82 3.88
C GLY A 128 -21.97 -7.75 4.44
N GLY A 129 -21.84 -7.44 5.73
CA GLY A 129 -20.54 -7.42 6.44
C GLY A 129 -19.80 -6.08 6.43
N VAL A 130 -20.23 -5.09 5.64
CA VAL A 130 -19.63 -3.74 5.65
C VAL A 130 -20.37 -2.87 6.66
N ALA A 131 -19.68 -2.43 7.72
CA ALA A 131 -20.23 -1.57 8.75
C ALA A 131 -20.64 -0.19 8.20
N ARG A 132 -21.70 0.40 8.77
CA ARG A 132 -22.11 1.78 8.41
C ARG A 132 -21.05 2.80 8.83
N GLN A 133 -20.53 2.63 10.05
CA GLN A 133 -19.40 3.38 10.59
C GLN A 133 -18.18 2.46 10.57
N SER A 134 -17.42 2.50 9.50
CA SER A 134 -16.26 1.64 9.29
C SER A 134 -14.99 2.39 9.66
N LEU A 135 -14.09 1.78 10.42
CA LEU A 135 -12.80 2.35 10.77
C LEU A 135 -11.90 2.57 9.54
N HIS A 136 -12.16 1.91 8.42
CA HIS A 136 -11.53 2.26 7.13
C HIS A 136 -11.81 3.71 6.71
N MET A 137 -13.00 4.25 7.02
CA MET A 137 -13.37 5.64 6.71
C MET A 137 -12.63 6.66 7.59
N GLU A 138 -12.13 6.21 8.73
CA GLU A 138 -11.36 7.02 9.68
C GLU A 138 -9.84 6.86 9.46
N GLY A 139 -9.41 6.06 8.49
CA GLY A 139 -7.99 5.71 8.30
C GLY A 139 -7.42 4.85 9.43
N ARG A 140 -8.25 4.10 10.13
CA ARG A 140 -7.88 3.33 11.31
C ARG A 140 -7.97 1.82 11.13
N ALA A 141 -8.18 1.36 9.90
CA ALA A 141 -8.30 -0.07 9.59
C ALA A 141 -7.63 -0.43 8.27
N ILE A 142 -7.21 -1.68 8.19
CA ILE A 142 -6.63 -2.28 7.00
C ILE A 142 -7.03 -3.75 6.88
N ASP A 143 -7.28 -4.22 5.65
CA ASP A 143 -7.51 -5.62 5.32
C ASP A 143 -6.27 -6.18 4.63
N ILE A 144 -5.65 -7.22 5.22
CA ILE A 144 -4.35 -7.75 4.77
C ILE A 144 -4.33 -9.28 4.75
N ARG A 145 -3.35 -9.81 4.05
CA ARG A 145 -2.80 -11.16 4.18
C ARG A 145 -1.30 -11.14 3.92
N ILE A 146 -0.62 -12.26 4.08
CA ILE A 146 0.78 -12.44 3.73
C ILE A 146 0.88 -13.71 2.88
N ASP A 147 1.51 -13.60 1.70
CA ASP A 147 1.67 -14.76 0.83
C ASP A 147 2.54 -15.84 1.50
N GLY A 148 2.11 -17.09 1.38
CA GLY A 148 2.80 -18.21 2.01
C GLY A 148 2.61 -18.36 3.53
N VAL A 149 1.92 -17.43 4.20
CA VAL A 149 1.61 -17.53 5.64
C VAL A 149 0.13 -17.90 5.84
N PRO A 150 -0.18 -18.95 6.63
CA PRO A 150 -1.56 -19.29 6.93
C PRO A 150 -2.32 -18.10 7.52
N LEU A 151 -3.52 -17.84 7.01
CA LEU A 151 -4.32 -16.70 7.43
C LEU A 151 -4.66 -16.73 8.94
N ALA A 152 -4.77 -17.93 9.51
CA ALA A 152 -4.99 -18.11 10.93
C ALA A 152 -3.79 -17.64 11.76
N ASP A 153 -2.57 -17.85 11.28
CA ASP A 153 -1.35 -17.43 11.98
C ASP A 153 -1.25 -15.88 11.99
N VAL A 154 -1.62 -15.23 10.87
CA VAL A 154 -1.71 -13.76 10.81
C VAL A 154 -2.72 -13.21 11.80
N ARG A 155 -3.91 -13.84 11.90
CA ARG A 155 -4.92 -13.51 12.91
C ARG A 155 -4.36 -13.66 14.32
N ASP A 156 -3.77 -14.81 14.63
CA ASP A 156 -3.34 -15.15 15.99
C ASP A 156 -2.19 -14.24 16.46
N ALA A 157 -1.25 -13.92 15.57
CA ALA A 157 -0.19 -12.94 15.84
C ALA A 157 -0.78 -11.55 16.13
N ALA A 158 -1.74 -11.09 15.34
CA ALA A 158 -2.40 -9.81 15.58
C ALA A 158 -3.21 -9.79 16.90
N MET A 159 -3.90 -10.90 17.22
CA MET A 159 -4.67 -11.05 18.46
C MET A 159 -3.78 -11.05 19.70
N SER A 160 -2.57 -11.64 19.64
CA SER A 160 -1.64 -11.71 20.76
C SER A 160 -1.18 -10.31 21.22
N LEU A 161 -1.15 -9.34 20.31
CA LEU A 161 -0.75 -7.96 20.60
C LEU A 161 -1.80 -7.18 21.42
N GLN A 162 -3.05 -7.59 21.41
CA GLN A 162 -4.17 -6.91 22.10
C GLN A 162 -4.22 -5.39 21.84
N ALA A 163 -3.84 -4.97 20.63
CA ALA A 163 -3.66 -3.55 20.28
C ALA A 163 -4.85 -2.95 19.51
N GLY A 164 -5.89 -3.74 19.22
CA GLY A 164 -7.05 -3.27 18.47
C GLY A 164 -8.03 -4.38 18.07
N GLY A 165 -8.87 -4.10 17.08
CA GLY A 165 -9.81 -5.07 16.54
C GLY A 165 -9.15 -6.00 15.52
N VAL A 166 -9.49 -7.29 15.58
CA VAL A 166 -9.05 -8.31 14.62
C VAL A 166 -10.25 -9.07 14.09
N GLY A 167 -10.49 -8.98 12.79
CA GLY A 167 -11.55 -9.70 12.08
C GLY A 167 -10.98 -10.80 11.18
N PHE A 168 -11.54 -12.01 11.26
CA PHE A 168 -11.07 -13.15 10.48
C PHE A 168 -12.04 -13.49 9.35
N TYR A 169 -11.58 -13.31 8.10
CA TYR A 169 -12.40 -13.51 6.89
C TYR A 169 -11.82 -14.59 5.98
N PRO A 170 -11.90 -15.88 6.36
CA PRO A 170 -11.25 -16.97 5.61
C PRO A 170 -11.84 -17.18 4.22
N ARG A 171 -13.14 -16.93 4.01
CA ARG A 171 -13.78 -17.03 2.68
C ARG A 171 -13.28 -15.94 1.72
N SER A 172 -13.01 -14.74 2.23
CA SER A 172 -12.50 -13.60 1.48
C SER A 172 -10.98 -13.52 1.50
N LYS A 173 -10.33 -14.43 2.22
CA LYS A 173 -8.87 -14.61 2.32
C LYS A 173 -8.15 -13.36 2.82
N PHE A 174 -8.63 -12.73 3.90
CA PHE A 174 -7.94 -11.63 4.57
C PHE A 174 -8.20 -11.63 6.08
N VAL A 175 -7.33 -10.92 6.79
CA VAL A 175 -7.49 -10.51 8.19
C VAL A 175 -7.68 -9.00 8.20
N HIS A 176 -8.72 -8.56 8.91
CA HIS A 176 -8.94 -7.15 9.22
C HIS A 176 -8.20 -6.78 10.49
N LEU A 177 -7.47 -5.67 10.46
CA LEU A 177 -6.82 -5.07 11.62
C LEU A 177 -7.28 -3.63 11.79
N ASP A 178 -7.51 -3.20 13.02
CA ASP A 178 -7.84 -1.79 13.30
C ASP A 178 -7.30 -1.31 14.66
N THR A 179 -7.16 0.02 14.80
CA THR A 179 -6.71 0.69 16.03
C THR A 179 -7.88 1.09 16.95
N GLY A 180 -9.02 0.39 16.86
CA GLY A 180 -10.17 0.58 17.74
C GLY A 180 -10.01 -0.16 19.06
N LYS A 181 -11.18 -0.41 19.72
CA LYS A 181 -11.18 -1.23 20.93
C LYS A 181 -10.78 -2.66 20.61
N VAL A 182 -10.08 -3.31 21.53
CA VAL A 182 -9.73 -4.74 21.41
C VAL A 182 -11.01 -5.56 21.30
N ARG A 183 -11.17 -6.28 20.20
CA ARG A 183 -12.30 -7.18 19.90
C ARG A 183 -11.95 -8.12 18.75
N TYR A 184 -12.59 -9.26 18.71
CA TYR A 184 -12.32 -10.33 17.75
C TYR A 184 -13.65 -10.86 17.17
N TRP A 185 -13.68 -11.18 15.84
CA TRP A 185 -14.86 -11.75 15.16
C TRP A 185 -14.51 -12.55 13.92
#